data_d90c203ac0194dc573ba42192ed1679e
#
_entry.id   d90c203ac0194dc573ba42192ed1679e
#
_cell.length_a   1.000
_cell.length_b   1.000
_cell.length_c   1.000
_cell.angle_alpha   90.00
_cell.angle_beta   90.00
_cell.angle_gamma   90.00
#
_symmetry.space_group_name_H-M   'P 1'
#
loop_
_entity.id
_entity.type
_entity.pdbx_description
1 polymer ?
#
loop_
_entity_poly.entity_id
_entity_poly.type
_entity_poly.pdbx_seq_one_letter_code
_entity_poly.pdbx_strand_id
1 'polypeptide(L)'
;MPIIAGMIFGFIVWFLVRYLVAGLFTVNQNERAVKTSFGRAERIGTATTLDDPIAESLPPDDRNRYSYPQVRVIPPGGPYFKWPWEKVWKVPVATQTANMAFDPEDPAANMGGTQLTAVTKDQLDTGLTGQIRYRVSERNLYAYLFGVKRPIVHVMGYFISVLRERIANFEAPADSDTVAATAGISINDLRKNLSSLNEHMDRECRSAEARYGIVLDASLITGIDPPTEVESALAAINTAHNSVSSDISLAQAHADQKIVQSRRAVEIETLNAHAEVEPLTALASTLSTLKASGPAALESYRRNVRLKLFSQASQVVLEDK
;
A
#
# COMPACT_ATOMS: atom_id res chain seq x y z
N MET A 1 77.68 -17.65 24.56
CA MET A 1 76.87 -16.44 24.84
C MET A 1 76.29 -15.73 23.60
N PRO A 2 77.05 -15.47 22.47
CA PRO A 2 76.48 -14.73 21.31
C PRO A 2 75.33 -15.42 20.57
N ILE A 3 75.38 -16.77 20.49
CA ILE A 3 74.36 -17.55 19.75
C ILE A 3 73.00 -17.49 20.46
N ILE A 4 72.97 -17.58 21.77
CA ILE A 4 71.73 -17.47 22.60
C ILE A 4 71.14 -16.10 22.50
N ALA A 5 71.95 -15.06 22.55
CA ALA A 5 71.52 -13.67 22.39
C ALA A 5 70.93 -13.42 20.98
N GLY A 6 71.55 -13.99 19.95
CA GLY A 6 71.05 -13.95 18.57
C GLY A 6 69.71 -14.67 18.40
N MET A 7 69.54 -15.82 19.05
CA MET A 7 68.24 -16.57 19.00
C MET A 7 67.12 -15.75 19.72
N ILE A 8 67.41 -15.16 20.88
CA ILE A 8 66.44 -14.34 21.61
C ILE A 8 66.08 -13.10 20.78
N PHE A 9 67.06 -12.41 20.22
CA PHE A 9 66.83 -11.26 19.36
C PHE A 9 66.00 -11.64 18.11
N GLY A 10 66.37 -12.73 17.43
CA GLY A 10 65.62 -13.23 16.28
C GLY A 10 64.15 -13.58 16.62
N PHE A 11 63.94 -14.20 17.79
CA PHE A 11 62.62 -14.51 18.29
C PHE A 11 61.80 -13.23 18.57
N ILE A 12 62.40 -12.21 19.19
CA ILE A 12 61.77 -10.93 19.48
C ILE A 12 61.40 -10.21 18.18
N VAL A 13 62.30 -10.17 17.21
CA VAL A 13 62.02 -9.54 15.89
C VAL A 13 60.92 -10.29 15.15
N TRP A 14 60.98 -11.63 15.11
CA TRP A 14 59.95 -12.44 14.51
C TRP A 14 58.58 -12.21 15.19
N PHE A 15 58.54 -12.19 16.48
CA PHE A 15 57.35 -11.95 17.30
C PHE A 15 56.78 -10.57 17.02
N LEU A 16 57.58 -9.52 17.02
CA LEU A 16 57.17 -8.14 16.72
C LEU A 16 56.60 -8.03 15.28
N VAL A 17 57.29 -8.58 14.28
CA VAL A 17 56.84 -8.55 12.90
C VAL A 17 55.51 -9.29 12.77
N ARG A 18 55.37 -10.46 13.37
CA ARG A 18 54.14 -11.22 13.34
C ARG A 18 52.96 -10.50 13.99
N TYR A 19 53.19 -9.83 15.12
CA TYR A 19 52.15 -9.04 15.78
C TYR A 19 51.79 -7.79 15.00
N LEU A 20 52.73 -7.13 14.38
CA LEU A 20 52.51 -5.95 13.52
C LEU A 20 51.62 -6.31 12.32
N VAL A 21 51.96 -7.40 11.63
CA VAL A 21 51.19 -7.87 10.50
C VAL A 21 49.79 -8.35 10.89
N ALA A 22 49.68 -9.12 12.00
CA ALA A 22 48.39 -9.60 12.51
C ALA A 22 47.54 -8.50 13.14
N GLY A 23 48.12 -7.37 13.51
CA GLY A 23 47.43 -6.20 14.07
C GLY A 23 46.75 -5.33 13.06
N LEU A 24 47.17 -5.42 11.77
CA LEU A 24 46.55 -4.62 10.74
C LEU A 24 45.21 -5.22 10.32
N PHE A 25 44.19 -4.34 10.13
CA PHE A 25 42.91 -4.72 9.62
C PHE A 25 42.31 -3.59 8.78
N THR A 26 41.39 -3.95 7.88
CA THR A 26 40.62 -3.03 7.07
C THR A 26 39.13 -3.21 7.35
N VAL A 27 38.33 -2.19 7.10
CA VAL A 27 36.87 -2.20 7.22
C VAL A 27 36.28 -1.95 5.84
N ASN A 28 35.42 -2.83 5.37
CA ASN A 28 34.79 -2.69 4.05
C ASN A 28 33.78 -1.54 4.04
N GLN A 29 33.40 -1.09 2.84
CA GLN A 29 32.45 0.03 2.65
C GLN A 29 31.09 -0.23 3.32
N ASN A 30 30.61 -1.47 3.26
CA ASN A 30 29.32 -1.90 3.78
C ASN A 30 29.39 -2.37 5.25
N GLU A 31 30.54 -2.19 5.91
CA GLU A 31 30.77 -2.60 7.28
C GLU A 31 31.12 -1.39 8.17
N ARG A 32 30.86 -1.56 9.46
CA ARG A 32 31.41 -0.72 10.54
C ARG A 32 32.07 -1.62 11.54
N ALA A 33 33.06 -1.11 12.22
CA ALA A 33 33.76 -1.88 13.22
C ALA A 33 33.74 -1.22 14.59
N VAL A 34 33.66 -2.04 15.62
CA VAL A 34 33.80 -1.64 17.03
C VAL A 34 34.98 -2.39 17.61
N LYS A 35 35.85 -1.67 18.31
CA LYS A 35 37.01 -2.23 18.97
C LYS A 35 36.72 -2.46 20.44
N THR A 36 37.11 -3.63 20.95
CA THR A 36 37.04 -3.95 22.37
C THR A 36 38.43 -4.21 22.90
N SER A 37 38.80 -3.65 24.06
CA SER A 37 40.05 -3.88 24.77
C SER A 37 39.76 -4.64 26.06
N PHE A 38 40.38 -5.79 26.25
CA PHE A 38 40.14 -6.69 27.40
C PHE A 38 38.61 -6.96 27.61
N GLY A 39 37.85 -7.12 26.53
CA GLY A 39 36.42 -7.37 26.58
C GLY A 39 35.51 -6.13 26.73
N ARG A 40 36.09 -4.94 27.00
CA ARG A 40 35.36 -3.69 27.16
C ARG A 40 35.34 -2.92 25.83
N ALA A 41 34.17 -2.56 25.34
CA ALA A 41 34.05 -1.73 24.17
C ALA A 41 34.58 -0.30 24.40
N GLU A 42 35.24 0.25 23.40
CA GLU A 42 35.74 1.63 23.44
C GLU A 42 34.54 2.59 23.39
N ARG A 43 34.35 3.40 24.45
CA ARG A 43 33.19 4.29 24.62
C ARG A 43 33.54 5.72 24.25
N ILE A 44 32.54 6.48 23.84
CA ILE A 44 32.65 7.92 23.60
C ILE A 44 32.28 8.64 24.91
N GLY A 45 33.28 8.87 25.78
CA GLY A 45 33.05 9.54 27.04
C GLY A 45 32.00 8.85 27.92
N THR A 46 31.07 9.63 28.48
CA THR A 46 29.95 9.18 29.29
C THR A 46 28.62 9.17 28.51
N ALA A 47 28.67 9.45 27.21
CA ALA A 47 27.46 9.53 26.37
C ALA A 47 26.74 8.19 26.32
N THR A 48 25.41 8.25 26.41
CA THR A 48 24.50 7.12 26.33
C THR A 48 23.55 7.29 25.17
N THR A 49 22.82 6.24 24.84
CA THR A 49 21.75 6.31 23.83
C THR A 49 20.60 7.22 24.25
N LEU A 50 20.48 7.56 25.54
CA LEU A 50 19.46 8.51 26.03
C LEU A 50 19.77 9.96 25.64
N ASP A 51 21.03 10.27 25.37
CA ASP A 51 21.47 11.59 24.92
C ASP A 51 21.28 11.79 23.40
N ASP A 52 20.87 10.74 22.68
CA ASP A 52 20.62 10.74 21.24
C ASP A 52 19.10 10.86 20.96
N PRO A 53 18.68 11.54 19.88
CA PRO A 53 17.28 11.61 19.45
C PRO A 53 16.56 10.26 19.31
N ILE A 54 17.32 9.17 19.15
CA ILE A 54 16.77 7.80 19.12
C ILE A 54 15.94 7.48 20.38
N ALA A 55 16.31 8.03 21.52
CA ALA A 55 15.62 7.81 22.79
C ALA A 55 14.16 8.34 22.81
N GLU A 56 13.82 9.29 21.94
CA GLU A 56 12.46 9.83 21.84
C GLU A 56 11.45 8.76 21.38
N SER A 57 11.91 7.75 20.64
CA SER A 57 11.09 6.63 20.19
C SER A 57 10.73 5.63 21.30
N LEU A 58 11.40 5.73 22.48
CA LEU A 58 11.16 4.83 23.60
C LEU A 58 10.07 5.35 24.54
N PRO A 59 9.15 4.49 25.00
CA PRO A 59 8.28 4.79 26.12
C PRO A 59 9.10 5.18 27.37
N PRO A 60 8.57 6.09 28.22
CA PRO A 60 9.29 6.55 29.42
C PRO A 60 9.78 5.42 30.35
N ASP A 61 8.97 4.38 30.49
CA ASP A 61 9.26 3.22 31.35
C ASP A 61 10.44 2.38 30.84
N ASP A 62 10.67 2.35 29.53
CA ASP A 62 11.73 1.58 28.89
C ASP A 62 13.07 2.32 28.80
N ARG A 63 13.10 3.64 28.99
CA ARG A 63 14.32 4.44 28.83
C ARG A 63 15.45 3.98 29.73
N ASN A 64 15.16 3.66 30.98
CA ASN A 64 16.16 3.17 31.93
C ASN A 64 16.70 1.78 31.55
N ARG A 65 15.85 0.93 30.98
CA ARG A 65 16.19 -0.43 30.59
C ARG A 65 17.09 -0.48 29.36
N TYR A 66 16.87 0.41 28.40
CA TYR A 66 17.58 0.44 27.11
C TYR A 66 18.60 1.59 27.02
N SER A 67 19.13 1.99 28.17
CA SER A 67 20.24 2.94 28.23
C SER A 67 21.57 2.22 27.95
N TYR A 68 22.09 2.39 26.74
CA TYR A 68 23.35 1.79 26.31
C TYR A 68 24.45 2.86 26.17
N PRO A 69 25.71 2.54 26.48
CA PRO A 69 26.82 3.45 26.23
C PRO A 69 27.06 3.61 24.74
N GLN A 70 27.34 4.82 24.29
CA GLN A 70 27.79 5.05 22.93
C GLN A 70 29.22 4.56 22.74
N VAL A 71 29.44 3.79 21.65
CA VAL A 71 30.71 3.21 21.31
C VAL A 71 31.35 3.94 20.12
N ARG A 72 32.70 3.96 20.15
CA ARG A 72 33.45 4.50 19.03
C ARG A 72 33.35 3.59 17.82
N VAL A 73 32.72 4.08 16.75
CA VAL A 73 32.55 3.38 15.49
C VAL A 73 33.73 3.69 14.58
N ILE A 74 34.36 2.66 14.04
CA ILE A 74 35.45 2.77 13.07
C ILE A 74 34.82 2.77 11.68
N PRO A 75 35.02 3.84 10.88
CA PRO A 75 34.49 3.95 9.54
C PRO A 75 35.17 3.00 8.56
N PRO A 76 34.63 2.82 7.35
CA PRO A 76 35.26 2.03 6.29
C PRO A 76 36.59 2.65 5.86
N GLY A 77 37.54 1.79 5.52
CA GLY A 77 38.88 2.18 5.14
C GLY A 77 39.96 1.38 5.84
N GLY A 78 41.13 1.97 6.00
CA GLY A 78 42.30 1.34 6.65
C GLY A 78 43.59 1.63 5.88
N PRO A 79 44.70 1.05 6.30
CA PRO A 79 44.83 0.05 7.39
C PRO A 79 44.70 0.64 8.78
N TYR A 80 43.89 0.00 9.60
CA TYR A 80 43.80 0.28 11.06
C TYR A 80 44.64 -0.72 11.83
N PHE A 81 45.01 -0.36 13.08
CA PHE A 81 45.81 -1.21 13.93
C PHE A 81 45.05 -1.61 15.18
N LYS A 82 45.18 -2.89 15.59
CA LYS A 82 44.69 -3.44 16.84
C LYS A 82 45.85 -4.08 17.63
N TRP A 83 45.83 -3.91 18.94
CA TRP A 83 46.75 -4.57 19.85
C TRP A 83 46.35 -6.04 20.06
N PRO A 84 47.27 -6.91 20.54
CA PRO A 84 46.97 -8.33 20.78
C PRO A 84 45.83 -8.59 21.75
N TRP A 85 45.58 -7.70 22.70
CA TRP A 85 44.47 -7.76 23.65
C TRP A 85 43.18 -7.08 23.16
N GLU A 86 43.22 -6.53 22.00
CA GLU A 86 42.06 -5.90 21.35
C GLU A 86 41.40 -6.86 20.35
N LYS A 87 40.06 -6.85 20.35
CA LYS A 87 39.24 -7.59 19.39
C LYS A 87 38.43 -6.58 18.59
N VAL A 88 38.33 -6.82 17.27
CA VAL A 88 37.54 -6.00 16.37
C VAL A 88 36.28 -6.78 15.97
N TRP A 89 35.16 -6.14 16.15
CA TRP A 89 33.84 -6.64 15.74
C TRP A 89 33.39 -5.88 14.51
N LYS A 90 33.25 -6.57 13.38
CA LYS A 90 32.75 -5.98 12.15
C LYS A 90 31.28 -6.34 11.99
N VAL A 91 30.48 -5.34 11.59
CA VAL A 91 29.04 -5.48 11.45
C VAL A 91 28.65 -4.92 10.09
N PRO A 92 27.90 -5.67 9.27
CA PRO A 92 27.34 -5.15 8.03
C PRO A 92 26.26 -4.12 8.37
N VAL A 93 26.36 -2.93 7.74
CA VAL A 93 25.37 -1.84 7.90
C VAL A 93 24.51 -1.65 6.63
N ALA A 94 24.79 -2.44 5.60
CA ALA A 94 23.94 -2.50 4.42
C ALA A 94 22.53 -3.01 4.78
N THR A 95 21.54 -2.58 4.04
CA THR A 95 20.15 -3.06 4.20
C THR A 95 20.09 -4.56 3.90
N GLN A 96 19.54 -5.30 4.82
CA GLN A 96 19.31 -6.74 4.77
C GLN A 96 17.81 -7.01 4.76
N THR A 97 17.43 -8.19 4.28
CA THR A 97 16.04 -8.62 4.23
C THR A 97 15.89 -9.89 5.06
N ALA A 98 14.88 -9.95 5.92
CA ALA A 98 14.51 -11.18 6.63
C ALA A 98 13.07 -11.56 6.29
N ASN A 99 12.85 -12.82 5.97
CA ASN A 99 11.52 -13.34 5.66
C ASN A 99 10.73 -13.64 6.94
N MET A 100 9.44 -13.35 6.94
CA MET A 100 8.56 -13.57 8.10
C MET A 100 8.27 -15.05 8.32
N ALA A 101 8.21 -15.85 7.23
CA ALA A 101 7.96 -17.27 7.31
C ALA A 101 9.26 -18.05 7.52
N PHE A 102 9.90 -18.45 6.45
CA PHE A 102 11.19 -19.16 6.48
C PHE A 102 12.28 -18.27 5.91
N ASP A 103 13.35 -18.07 6.67
CA ASP A 103 14.54 -17.37 6.20
C ASP A 103 15.71 -18.35 6.08
N PRO A 104 16.23 -18.60 4.87
CA PRO A 104 17.36 -19.50 4.68
C PRO A 104 18.68 -18.90 5.20
N GLU A 105 18.80 -17.56 5.30
CA GLU A 105 20.01 -16.88 5.79
C GLU A 105 20.06 -16.84 7.31
N ASP A 106 18.91 -16.65 7.96
CA ASP A 106 18.78 -16.71 9.43
C ASP A 106 17.55 -17.52 9.85
N PRO A 107 17.65 -18.87 9.87
CA PRO A 107 16.54 -19.74 10.29
C PRO A 107 16.03 -19.48 11.70
N ALA A 108 16.81 -18.74 12.52
CA ALA A 108 16.41 -18.38 13.87
C ALA A 108 15.57 -17.09 13.95
N ALA A 109 15.49 -16.33 12.86
CA ALA A 109 14.66 -15.12 12.79
C ALA A 109 13.18 -15.44 12.95
N ASN A 110 12.74 -16.60 12.45
CA ASN A 110 11.42 -17.15 12.72
C ASN A 110 11.52 -18.50 13.42
N MET A 111 10.99 -18.60 14.64
CA MET A 111 10.98 -19.85 15.40
C MET A 111 10.08 -20.89 14.71
N GLY A 112 10.71 -21.92 14.16
CA GLY A 112 10.06 -23.08 13.57
C GLY A 112 9.97 -23.12 12.05
N GLY A 113 10.31 -22.03 11.33
CA GLY A 113 10.28 -21.99 9.86
C GLY A 113 8.90 -22.22 9.25
N THR A 114 7.84 -22.09 10.04
CA THR A 114 6.45 -22.20 9.59
C THR A 114 5.90 -20.86 9.14
N GLN A 115 4.88 -20.88 8.31
CA GLN A 115 4.15 -19.68 7.93
C GLN A 115 3.64 -18.96 9.19
N LEU A 116 3.81 -17.65 9.25
CA LEU A 116 3.27 -16.86 10.32
C LEU A 116 1.74 -16.87 10.25
N THR A 117 1.07 -17.18 11.37
CA THR A 117 -0.39 -17.14 11.47
C THR A 117 -0.85 -16.02 12.38
N ALA A 118 -1.97 -15.41 12.02
CA ALA A 118 -2.69 -14.44 12.85
C ALA A 118 -4.19 -14.69 12.77
N VAL A 119 -4.89 -14.38 13.87
CA VAL A 119 -6.34 -14.48 13.94
C VAL A 119 -6.95 -13.11 13.63
N THR A 120 -7.88 -13.07 12.70
CA THR A 120 -8.62 -11.85 12.37
C THR A 120 -9.72 -11.56 13.40
N LYS A 121 -10.34 -10.38 13.32
CA LYS A 121 -11.50 -10.00 14.14
C LYS A 121 -12.64 -11.02 14.03
N ASP A 122 -12.81 -11.65 12.87
CA ASP A 122 -13.83 -12.67 12.61
C ASP A 122 -13.44 -14.08 13.10
N GLN A 123 -12.37 -14.18 13.90
CA GLN A 123 -11.81 -15.42 14.42
C GLN A 123 -11.35 -16.41 13.33
N LEU A 124 -10.93 -15.89 12.17
CA LEU A 124 -10.35 -16.70 11.10
C LEU A 124 -8.83 -16.74 11.27
N ASP A 125 -8.26 -17.93 11.28
CA ASP A 125 -6.82 -18.13 11.19
C ASP A 125 -6.35 -17.77 9.77
N THR A 126 -5.41 -16.87 9.67
CA THR A 126 -4.84 -16.44 8.38
C THR A 126 -3.34 -16.65 8.36
N GLY A 127 -2.85 -17.17 7.25
CA GLY A 127 -1.42 -17.23 6.95
C GLY A 127 -0.91 -15.87 6.47
N LEU A 128 0.24 -15.45 6.97
CA LEU A 128 0.86 -14.19 6.61
C LEU A 128 2.16 -14.45 5.86
N THR A 129 2.31 -13.80 4.72
CA THR A 129 3.52 -13.82 3.92
C THR A 129 4.08 -12.41 3.80
N GLY A 130 5.41 -12.29 3.93
CA GLY A 130 6.06 -11.01 3.84
C GLY A 130 7.52 -11.08 4.24
N GLN A 131 8.14 -9.92 4.18
CA GLN A 131 9.53 -9.71 4.54
C GLN A 131 9.71 -8.36 5.22
N ILE A 132 10.71 -8.27 6.09
CA ILE A 132 11.15 -7.00 6.65
C ILE A 132 12.50 -6.63 6.06
N ARG A 133 12.68 -5.36 5.74
CA ARG A 133 13.97 -4.77 5.39
C ARG A 133 14.50 -4.03 6.58
N TYR A 134 15.73 -4.34 6.95
CA TYR A 134 16.36 -3.74 8.11
C TYR A 134 17.84 -3.46 7.86
N ARG A 135 18.36 -2.56 8.63
CA ARG A 135 19.82 -2.29 8.70
C ARG A 135 20.23 -2.09 10.13
N VAL A 136 21.52 -2.30 10.40
CA VAL A 136 22.07 -2.06 11.73
C VAL A 136 22.30 -0.56 11.92
N SER A 137 21.86 -0.02 13.06
CA SER A 137 22.07 1.38 13.41
C SER A 137 23.51 1.63 13.78
N GLU A 138 24.16 2.59 13.09
CA GLU A 138 25.50 3.05 13.44
C GLU A 138 25.53 3.79 14.80
N ARG A 139 24.40 4.38 15.21
CA ARG A 139 24.27 5.14 16.45
C ARG A 139 24.17 4.25 17.68
N ASN A 140 23.60 3.04 17.53
CA ASN A 140 23.39 2.11 18.63
C ASN A 140 24.01 0.73 18.36
N LEU A 141 25.26 0.69 17.89
CA LEU A 141 26.01 -0.55 17.66
C LEU A 141 26.26 -1.35 18.94
N TYR A 142 26.24 -0.69 20.10
CA TYR A 142 26.39 -1.39 21.38
C TYR A 142 25.23 -2.34 21.65
N ALA A 143 24.00 -1.88 21.47
CA ALA A 143 22.82 -2.72 21.65
C ALA A 143 22.84 -3.94 20.72
N TYR A 144 23.20 -3.72 19.47
CA TYR A 144 23.27 -4.79 18.47
C TYR A 144 24.34 -5.85 18.80
N LEU A 145 25.54 -5.43 19.20
CA LEU A 145 26.67 -6.34 19.42
C LEU A 145 26.68 -6.97 20.80
N PHE A 146 26.30 -6.21 21.83
CA PHE A 146 26.53 -6.56 23.23
C PHE A 146 25.28 -6.47 24.11
N GLY A 147 24.25 -5.74 23.68
CA GLY A 147 23.04 -5.53 24.48
C GLY A 147 22.13 -6.76 24.47
N VAL A 148 21.96 -7.38 23.31
CA VAL A 148 21.02 -8.49 23.11
C VAL A 148 21.66 -9.60 22.28
N LYS A 149 21.41 -10.84 22.63
CA LYS A 149 21.82 -11.99 21.82
C LYS A 149 20.83 -12.17 20.68
N ARG A 150 21.30 -12.17 19.42
CA ARG A 150 20.47 -12.29 18.20
C ARG A 150 19.40 -11.20 18.10
N PRO A 151 19.78 -9.94 17.90
CA PRO A 151 18.84 -8.81 17.90
C PRO A 151 17.69 -8.95 16.90
N ILE A 152 17.95 -9.56 15.73
CA ILE A 152 16.93 -9.75 14.70
C ILE A 152 15.75 -10.64 15.17
N VAL A 153 16.03 -11.66 15.99
CA VAL A 153 14.98 -12.53 16.55
C VAL A 153 14.06 -11.76 17.49
N HIS A 154 14.64 -10.85 18.29
CA HIS A 154 13.83 -10.00 19.17
C HIS A 154 13.00 -8.97 18.42
N VAL A 155 13.57 -8.36 17.37
CA VAL A 155 12.84 -7.44 16.50
C VAL A 155 11.71 -8.17 15.77
N MET A 156 11.98 -9.36 15.24
CA MET A 156 10.97 -10.18 14.57
C MET A 156 9.85 -10.59 15.54
N GLY A 157 10.21 -11.00 16.77
CA GLY A 157 9.21 -11.33 17.79
C GLY A 157 8.33 -10.15 18.18
N TYR A 158 8.90 -8.97 18.32
CA TYR A 158 8.16 -7.74 18.57
C TYR A 158 7.25 -7.39 17.38
N PHE A 159 7.81 -7.42 16.17
CA PHE A 159 7.07 -7.19 14.93
C PHE A 159 5.85 -8.12 14.80
N ILE A 160 6.05 -9.42 15.02
CA ILE A 160 4.98 -10.42 14.96
C ILE A 160 3.89 -10.13 16.00
N SER A 161 4.27 -9.71 17.19
CA SER A 161 3.32 -9.39 18.26
C SER A 161 2.42 -8.21 17.89
N VAL A 162 3.03 -7.11 17.44
CA VAL A 162 2.31 -5.91 16.99
C VAL A 162 1.43 -6.21 15.76
N LEU A 163 1.95 -7.01 14.83
CA LEU A 163 1.21 -7.40 13.63
C LEU A 163 -0.05 -8.22 13.97
N ARG A 164 0.06 -9.20 14.86
CA ARG A 164 -1.07 -10.00 15.32
C ARG A 164 -2.11 -9.14 16.02
N GLU A 165 -1.68 -8.24 16.90
CA GLU A 165 -2.58 -7.29 17.58
C GLU A 165 -3.31 -6.40 16.58
N ARG A 166 -2.61 -5.87 15.59
CA ARG A 166 -3.21 -5.02 14.57
C ARG A 166 -4.22 -5.77 13.71
N ILE A 167 -3.92 -7.00 13.31
CA ILE A 167 -4.82 -7.83 12.50
C ILE A 167 -6.07 -8.21 13.29
N ALA A 168 -5.92 -8.57 14.56
CA ALA A 168 -7.05 -8.92 15.42
C ALA A 168 -8.01 -7.75 15.66
N ASN A 169 -7.50 -6.51 15.68
CA ASN A 169 -8.27 -5.30 15.94
C ASN A 169 -8.50 -4.45 14.68
N PHE A 170 -8.25 -4.99 13.49
CA PHE A 170 -8.35 -4.21 12.26
C PHE A 170 -9.81 -3.89 11.94
N GLU A 171 -10.07 -2.59 11.75
CA GLU A 171 -11.32 -2.07 11.21
C GLU A 171 -10.98 -1.22 9.99
N ALA A 172 -11.63 -1.52 8.86
CA ALA A 172 -11.46 -0.71 7.66
C ALA A 172 -12.01 0.70 7.89
N PRO A 173 -11.34 1.75 7.37
CA PRO A 173 -11.91 3.09 7.37
C PRO A 173 -13.28 3.02 6.67
N ALA A 174 -14.29 3.63 7.28
CA ALA A 174 -15.64 3.70 6.71
C ALA A 174 -15.60 4.59 5.45
N ASP A 175 -15.35 3.99 4.31
CA ASP A 175 -15.57 4.64 3.02
C ASP A 175 -17.08 4.72 2.78
N SER A 176 -17.57 5.94 2.63
CA SER A 176 -18.99 6.30 2.56
C SER A 176 -19.74 5.74 1.35
N ASP A 177 -19.08 5.05 0.42
CA ASP A 177 -19.66 4.59 -0.86
C ASP A 177 -19.76 3.07 -1.03
N THR A 178 -19.24 2.27 -0.09
CA THR A 178 -19.44 0.82 -0.14
C THR A 178 -20.73 0.45 0.58
N VAL A 179 -21.73 0.15 -0.23
CA VAL A 179 -23.01 -0.44 0.18
C VAL A 179 -22.75 -1.51 1.24
N ALA A 180 -23.42 -1.39 2.37
CA ALA A 180 -23.33 -2.13 3.63
C ALA A 180 -23.35 -3.69 3.55
N ALA A 181 -23.29 -4.29 2.36
CA ALA A 181 -23.38 -5.73 2.14
C ALA A 181 -22.05 -6.48 2.18
N THR A 182 -20.90 -5.78 2.09
CA THR A 182 -19.56 -6.39 2.22
C THR A 182 -18.81 -5.94 3.46
N ALA A 183 -19.39 -5.09 4.27
CA ALA A 183 -18.85 -4.61 5.54
C ALA A 183 -18.94 -5.72 6.62
N GLY A 184 -18.14 -6.76 6.49
CA GLY A 184 -18.20 -7.84 7.48
C GLY A 184 -17.11 -8.91 7.36
N ILE A 185 -16.33 -8.90 6.27
CA ILE A 185 -15.27 -9.88 6.12
C ILE A 185 -13.93 -9.16 6.28
N SER A 186 -13.44 -9.10 7.49
CA SER A 186 -12.19 -8.48 7.91
C SER A 186 -10.98 -8.84 7.03
N ILE A 187 -10.95 -10.05 6.49
CA ILE A 187 -9.82 -10.51 5.65
C ILE A 187 -9.76 -9.81 4.29
N ASN A 188 -10.90 -9.53 3.64
CA ASN A 188 -10.92 -8.79 2.37
C ASN A 188 -10.51 -7.33 2.59
N ASP A 189 -10.92 -6.76 3.70
CA ASP A 189 -10.56 -5.39 4.07
C ASP A 189 -9.08 -5.28 4.43
N LEU A 190 -8.53 -6.28 5.11
CA LEU A 190 -7.09 -6.38 5.36
C LEU A 190 -6.29 -6.46 4.05
N ARG A 191 -6.72 -7.29 3.08
CA ARG A 191 -6.06 -7.41 1.77
C ARG A 191 -6.07 -6.11 0.97
N LYS A 192 -7.16 -5.35 1.04
CA LYS A 192 -7.28 -4.04 0.38
C LYS A 192 -6.41 -2.97 1.04
N ASN A 193 -6.17 -3.09 2.35
CA ASN A 193 -5.51 -2.08 3.16
C ASN A 193 -4.10 -2.49 3.62
N LEU A 194 -3.40 -3.36 2.87
CA LEU A 194 -2.01 -3.79 3.17
C LEU A 194 -1.04 -2.62 3.31
N SER A 195 -1.21 -1.55 2.52
CA SER A 195 -0.39 -0.33 2.63
C SER A 195 -0.52 0.31 4.00
N SER A 196 -1.75 0.50 4.49
CA SER A 196 -2.02 1.05 5.82
C SER A 196 -1.45 0.17 6.94
N LEU A 197 -1.50 -1.16 6.76
CA LEU A 197 -0.92 -2.12 7.69
C LEU A 197 0.61 -1.98 7.75
N ASN A 198 1.27 -1.92 6.59
CA ASN A 198 2.72 -1.73 6.50
C ASN A 198 3.16 -0.39 7.13
N GLU A 199 2.46 0.71 6.84
CA GLU A 199 2.74 2.02 7.44
C GLU A 199 2.56 2.03 8.97
N HIS A 200 1.56 1.31 9.48
CA HIS A 200 1.38 1.13 10.91
C HIS A 200 2.56 0.38 11.53
N MET A 201 2.97 -0.73 10.92
CA MET A 201 4.10 -1.52 11.38
C MET A 201 5.40 -0.73 11.39
N ASP A 202 5.66 0.08 10.35
CA ASP A 202 6.85 0.93 10.26
C ASP A 202 6.88 2.00 11.37
N ARG A 203 5.73 2.51 11.80
CA ARG A 203 5.62 3.47 12.89
C ARG A 203 5.88 2.83 14.26
N GLU A 204 5.21 1.71 14.54
CA GLU A 204 5.31 1.02 15.83
C GLU A 204 6.71 0.43 16.05
N CYS A 205 7.34 -0.06 14.99
CA CYS A 205 8.66 -0.68 15.09
C CYS A 205 9.84 0.31 15.12
N ARG A 206 9.60 1.62 15.09
CA ARG A 206 10.67 2.64 15.21
C ARG A 206 11.48 2.51 16.50
N SER A 207 10.86 2.07 17.57
CA SER A 207 11.54 1.82 18.86
C SER A 207 12.59 0.71 18.80
N ALA A 208 12.59 -0.12 17.75
CA ALA A 208 13.56 -1.20 17.58
C ALA A 208 15.01 -0.68 17.46
N GLU A 209 15.22 0.53 16.95
CA GLU A 209 16.54 1.16 16.87
C GLU A 209 17.14 1.41 18.25
N ALA A 210 16.37 2.00 19.14
CA ALA A 210 16.81 2.29 20.48
C ALA A 210 16.96 1.03 21.35
N ARG A 211 16.08 0.04 21.19
CA ARG A 211 16.08 -1.19 21.99
C ARG A 211 17.15 -2.19 21.56
N TYR A 212 17.33 -2.38 20.25
CA TYR A 212 18.08 -3.49 19.68
C TYR A 212 19.19 -3.07 18.72
N GLY A 213 19.29 -1.77 18.40
CA GLY A 213 20.26 -1.27 17.43
C GLY A 213 19.92 -1.65 15.98
N ILE A 214 18.66 -1.92 15.68
CA ILE A 214 18.16 -2.26 14.33
C ILE A 214 17.18 -1.20 13.87
N VAL A 215 17.47 -0.59 12.71
CA VAL A 215 16.55 0.30 12.02
C VAL A 215 15.72 -0.55 11.07
N LEU A 216 14.42 -0.48 11.19
CA LEU A 216 13.50 -1.04 10.20
C LEU A 216 13.37 -0.04 9.05
N ASP A 217 13.79 -0.44 7.85
CA ASP A 217 13.67 0.40 6.65
C ASP A 217 12.27 0.30 6.05
N ALA A 218 11.69 -0.89 6.02
CA ALA A 218 10.32 -1.13 5.55
C ALA A 218 9.80 -2.48 6.02
N SER A 219 8.52 -2.53 6.34
CA SER A 219 7.74 -3.76 6.46
C SER A 219 7.00 -4.01 5.13
N LEU A 220 7.14 -5.21 4.59
CA LEU A 220 6.57 -5.62 3.32
C LEU A 220 5.72 -6.87 3.53
N ILE A 221 4.55 -6.68 4.10
CA ILE A 221 3.53 -7.73 4.16
C ILE A 221 2.91 -7.81 2.78
N THR A 222 3.08 -8.94 2.10
CA THR A 222 2.72 -9.13 0.68
C THR A 222 1.44 -9.93 0.50
N GLY A 223 1.09 -10.78 1.47
CA GLY A 223 -0.10 -11.61 1.38
C GLY A 223 -0.69 -11.94 2.74
N ILE A 224 -1.99 -12.11 2.72
CA ILE A 224 -2.79 -12.62 3.84
C ILE A 224 -3.64 -13.73 3.25
N ASP A 225 -3.34 -14.96 3.61
CA ASP A 225 -3.94 -16.16 3.02
C ASP A 225 -4.84 -16.85 4.04
N PRO A 226 -6.15 -16.91 3.79
CA PRO A 226 -7.07 -17.68 4.62
C PRO A 226 -6.85 -19.18 4.41
N PRO A 227 -7.36 -20.04 5.31
CA PRO A 227 -7.42 -21.46 5.05
C PRO A 227 -8.16 -21.77 3.74
N THR A 228 -7.74 -22.82 3.02
CA THR A 228 -8.28 -23.16 1.69
C THR A 228 -9.81 -23.38 1.68
N GLU A 229 -10.36 -23.85 2.79
CA GLU A 229 -11.80 -24.04 2.97
C GLU A 229 -12.56 -22.71 2.97
N VAL A 230 -11.98 -21.70 3.60
CA VAL A 230 -12.55 -20.34 3.68
C VAL A 230 -12.36 -19.59 2.37
N GLU A 231 -11.26 -19.82 1.67
CA GLU A 231 -10.94 -19.14 0.41
C GLU A 231 -12.00 -19.43 -0.66
N SER A 232 -12.44 -20.67 -0.78
CA SER A 232 -13.50 -21.06 -1.72
C SER A 232 -14.84 -20.38 -1.40
N ALA A 233 -15.19 -20.28 -0.12
CA ALA A 233 -16.40 -19.59 0.32
C ALA A 233 -16.33 -18.06 0.06
N LEU A 234 -15.17 -17.45 0.32
CA LEU A 234 -14.93 -16.04 0.03
C LEU A 234 -15.01 -15.75 -1.48
N ALA A 235 -14.44 -16.63 -2.31
CA ALA A 235 -14.52 -16.51 -3.77
C ALA A 235 -15.98 -16.59 -4.25
N ALA A 236 -16.79 -17.49 -3.69
CA ALA A 236 -18.20 -17.60 -4.01
C ALA A 236 -19.00 -16.34 -3.60
N ILE A 237 -18.74 -15.79 -2.41
CA ILE A 237 -19.36 -14.55 -1.95
C ILE A 237 -18.99 -13.37 -2.85
N ASN A 238 -17.71 -13.23 -3.20
CA ASN A 238 -17.25 -12.16 -4.10
C ASN A 238 -17.87 -12.29 -5.50
N THR A 239 -18.01 -13.53 -6.00
CA THR A 239 -18.67 -13.78 -7.30
C THR A 239 -20.14 -13.41 -7.24
N ALA A 240 -20.86 -13.79 -6.19
CA ALA A 240 -22.26 -13.43 -6.01
C ALA A 240 -22.44 -11.90 -5.89
N HIS A 241 -21.58 -11.23 -5.12
CA HIS A 241 -21.62 -9.77 -5.00
C HIS A 241 -21.37 -9.07 -6.35
N ASN A 242 -20.39 -9.53 -7.10
CA ASN A 242 -20.11 -8.97 -8.45
C ASN A 242 -21.28 -9.20 -9.41
N SER A 243 -21.94 -10.36 -9.35
CA SER A 243 -23.14 -10.64 -10.13
C SER A 243 -24.28 -9.69 -9.78
N VAL A 244 -24.58 -9.51 -8.49
CA VAL A 244 -25.63 -8.58 -8.02
C VAL A 244 -25.32 -7.14 -8.45
N SER A 245 -24.07 -6.70 -8.29
CA SER A 245 -23.66 -5.35 -8.71
C SER A 245 -23.81 -5.14 -10.23
N SER A 246 -23.46 -6.16 -11.01
CA SER A 246 -23.69 -6.17 -12.47
C SER A 246 -25.16 -6.09 -12.81
N ASP A 247 -26.01 -6.88 -12.15
CA ASP A 247 -27.46 -6.89 -12.39
C ASP A 247 -28.10 -5.54 -12.05
N ILE A 248 -27.70 -4.92 -10.96
CA ILE A 248 -28.12 -3.56 -10.57
C ILE A 248 -27.72 -2.54 -11.65
N SER A 249 -26.47 -2.60 -12.12
CA SER A 249 -25.96 -1.68 -13.14
C SER A 249 -26.70 -1.85 -14.47
N LEU A 250 -27.01 -3.10 -14.87
CA LEU A 250 -27.80 -3.40 -16.04
C LEU A 250 -29.24 -2.90 -15.90
N ALA A 251 -29.87 -3.11 -14.74
CA ALA A 251 -31.22 -2.62 -14.48
C ALA A 251 -31.30 -1.09 -14.53
N GLN A 252 -30.32 -0.39 -13.98
CA GLN A 252 -30.22 1.07 -14.07
C GLN A 252 -30.04 1.54 -15.51
N ALA A 253 -29.15 0.91 -16.28
CA ALA A 253 -28.93 1.23 -17.67
C ALA A 253 -30.23 1.02 -18.52
N HIS A 254 -30.95 -0.06 -18.26
CA HIS A 254 -32.27 -0.30 -18.92
C HIS A 254 -33.30 0.74 -18.51
N ALA A 255 -33.36 1.15 -17.25
CA ALA A 255 -34.27 2.20 -16.80
C ALA A 255 -33.96 3.54 -17.47
N ASP A 256 -32.68 3.94 -17.50
CA ASP A 256 -32.23 5.17 -18.15
C ASP A 256 -32.53 5.14 -19.67
N GLN A 257 -32.27 4.02 -20.33
CA GLN A 257 -32.60 3.83 -21.73
C GLN A 257 -34.12 4.01 -21.98
N LYS A 258 -34.96 3.44 -21.13
CA LYS A 258 -36.41 3.55 -21.22
C LYS A 258 -36.89 4.98 -20.99
N ILE A 259 -36.29 5.70 -20.06
CA ILE A 259 -36.57 7.13 -19.82
C ILE A 259 -36.21 7.96 -21.06
N VAL A 260 -35.04 7.74 -21.66
CA VAL A 260 -34.60 8.45 -22.86
C VAL A 260 -35.52 8.12 -24.06
N GLN A 261 -35.87 6.85 -24.24
CA GLN A 261 -36.81 6.44 -25.30
C GLN A 261 -38.21 7.08 -25.13
N SER A 262 -38.71 7.11 -23.88
CA SER A 262 -39.99 7.75 -23.57
C SER A 262 -39.99 9.25 -23.87
N ARG A 263 -38.91 9.95 -23.49
CA ARG A 263 -38.76 11.39 -23.81
C ARG A 263 -38.71 11.64 -25.30
N ARG A 264 -37.98 10.82 -26.05
CA ARG A 264 -37.93 10.93 -27.51
C ARG A 264 -39.30 10.64 -28.16
N ALA A 265 -40.04 9.63 -27.67
CA ALA A 265 -41.36 9.34 -28.15
C ALA A 265 -42.32 10.54 -27.94
N VAL A 266 -42.29 11.16 -26.76
CA VAL A 266 -43.09 12.38 -26.48
C VAL A 266 -42.67 13.53 -27.41
N GLU A 267 -41.37 13.73 -27.63
CA GLU A 267 -40.89 14.77 -28.57
C GLU A 267 -41.34 14.53 -29.99
N ILE A 268 -41.27 13.29 -30.48
CA ILE A 268 -41.74 12.91 -31.80
C ILE A 268 -43.24 13.16 -31.94
N GLU A 269 -44.06 12.74 -30.96
CA GLU A 269 -45.50 12.96 -30.98
C GLU A 269 -45.88 14.45 -30.92
N THR A 270 -45.16 15.24 -30.12
CA THR A 270 -45.38 16.69 -30.10
C THR A 270 -44.99 17.35 -31.41
N LEU A 271 -43.91 16.95 -32.05
CA LEU A 271 -43.50 17.43 -33.37
C LEU A 271 -44.51 17.04 -34.45
N ASN A 272 -44.98 15.80 -34.42
CA ASN A 272 -46.01 15.32 -35.35
C ASN A 272 -47.31 16.12 -35.20
N ALA A 273 -47.79 16.32 -33.96
CA ALA A 273 -48.94 17.13 -33.68
C ALA A 273 -48.78 18.60 -34.13
N HIS A 274 -47.60 19.20 -33.93
CA HIS A 274 -47.31 20.52 -34.47
C HIS A 274 -47.29 20.55 -35.98
N ALA A 275 -46.71 19.56 -36.63
CA ALA A 275 -46.70 19.45 -38.11
C ALA A 275 -48.08 19.30 -38.70
N GLU A 276 -49.02 18.66 -38.01
CA GLU A 276 -50.41 18.56 -38.43
C GLU A 276 -51.17 19.87 -38.19
N VAL A 277 -50.96 20.54 -37.10
CA VAL A 277 -51.70 21.77 -36.69
C VAL A 277 -51.22 23.01 -37.47
N GLU A 278 -49.92 23.12 -37.73
CA GLU A 278 -49.30 24.28 -38.36
C GLU A 278 -49.88 24.65 -39.68
N PRO A 279 -50.14 23.72 -40.68
CA PRO A 279 -50.79 24.05 -41.95
C PRO A 279 -52.25 24.46 -41.76
N LEU A 280 -52.92 23.90 -40.73
CA LEU A 280 -54.32 24.28 -40.44
C LEU A 280 -54.38 25.70 -39.82
N THR A 281 -53.46 26.05 -38.95
CA THR A 281 -53.37 27.41 -38.39
C THR A 281 -52.96 28.43 -39.44
N ALA A 282 -52.07 28.09 -40.37
CA ALA A 282 -51.68 28.92 -41.48
C ALA A 282 -52.87 29.13 -42.42
N LEU A 283 -53.68 28.09 -42.72
CA LEU A 283 -54.86 28.18 -43.50
C LEU A 283 -55.93 29.05 -42.80
N ALA A 284 -56.15 28.86 -41.50
CA ALA A 284 -57.12 29.67 -40.74
C ALA A 284 -56.72 31.14 -40.73
N SER A 285 -55.43 31.46 -40.56
CA SER A 285 -54.95 32.84 -40.63
C SER A 285 -55.11 33.48 -41.99
N THR A 286 -54.80 32.73 -43.07
CA THR A 286 -55.04 33.23 -44.46
C THR A 286 -56.53 33.41 -44.77
N LEU A 287 -57.40 32.53 -44.33
CA LEU A 287 -58.82 32.67 -44.46
C LEU A 287 -59.36 33.83 -43.66
N SER A 288 -58.87 34.10 -42.48
CA SER A 288 -59.25 35.26 -41.66
C SER A 288 -58.82 36.58 -42.29
N THR A 289 -57.65 36.66 -42.87
CA THR A 289 -57.17 37.83 -43.63
C THR A 289 -57.96 38.06 -44.93
N LEU A 290 -58.27 37.01 -45.62
CA LEU A 290 -59.16 37.10 -46.84
C LEU A 290 -60.56 37.56 -46.45
N LYS A 291 -61.10 37.07 -45.36
CA LYS A 291 -62.42 37.51 -44.88
C LYS A 291 -62.44 38.98 -44.48
N ALA A 292 -61.34 39.47 -43.86
CA ALA A 292 -61.21 40.89 -43.52
C ALA A 292 -61.04 41.78 -44.77
N SER A 293 -60.51 41.24 -45.89
CA SER A 293 -60.33 41.97 -47.14
C SER A 293 -61.61 42.05 -48.00
N GLY A 294 -62.73 41.46 -47.57
CA GLY A 294 -64.00 41.55 -48.17
C GLY A 294 -64.49 40.30 -48.95
N PRO A 295 -65.79 40.19 -49.27
CA PRO A 295 -66.42 38.97 -49.83
C PRO A 295 -65.81 38.54 -51.19
N ALA A 296 -65.44 39.50 -52.01
CA ALA A 296 -64.85 39.22 -53.34
C ALA A 296 -63.55 38.51 -53.31
N ALA A 297 -62.66 38.77 -52.24
CA ALA A 297 -61.41 38.12 -52.06
C ALA A 297 -61.55 36.65 -51.63
N LEU A 298 -62.54 36.37 -50.79
CA LEU A 298 -62.85 35.00 -50.38
C LEU A 298 -63.38 34.16 -51.54
N GLU A 299 -64.26 34.74 -52.41
CA GLU A 299 -64.75 34.03 -53.58
C GLU A 299 -63.66 33.74 -54.62
N SER A 300 -62.77 34.69 -54.84
CA SER A 300 -61.59 34.49 -55.69
C SER A 300 -60.68 33.37 -55.19
N TYR A 301 -60.44 33.30 -53.88
CA TYR A 301 -59.66 32.21 -53.28
C TYR A 301 -60.33 30.84 -53.46
N ARG A 302 -61.63 30.75 -53.18
CA ARG A 302 -62.39 29.52 -53.36
C ARG A 302 -62.38 29.07 -54.84
N ARG A 303 -62.46 30.00 -55.76
CA ARG A 303 -62.37 29.72 -57.22
C ARG A 303 -60.99 29.17 -57.60
N ASN A 304 -59.94 29.78 -57.10
CA ASN A 304 -58.56 29.32 -57.38
C ASN A 304 -58.27 27.95 -56.76
N VAL A 305 -58.73 27.66 -55.55
CA VAL A 305 -58.57 26.36 -54.89
C VAL A 305 -59.36 25.30 -55.72
N ARG A 306 -60.60 25.61 -56.17
CA ARG A 306 -61.36 24.69 -57.02
C ARG A 306 -60.67 24.45 -58.36
N LEU A 307 -60.13 25.46 -59.02
CA LEU A 307 -59.36 25.30 -60.25
C LEU A 307 -58.14 24.42 -60.05
N LYS A 308 -57.41 24.58 -58.93
CA LYS A 308 -56.28 23.73 -58.65
C LYS A 308 -56.64 22.28 -58.35
N LEU A 309 -57.75 22.05 -57.65
CA LEU A 309 -58.30 20.71 -57.44
C LEU A 309 -58.74 20.05 -58.76
N PHE A 310 -59.42 20.81 -59.64
CA PHE A 310 -59.84 20.29 -60.99
C PHE A 310 -58.62 19.98 -61.87
N SER A 311 -57.54 20.76 -61.76
CA SER A 311 -56.33 20.49 -62.54
C SER A 311 -55.54 19.23 -62.05
N GLN A 312 -55.76 18.77 -60.83
CA GLN A 312 -55.13 17.59 -60.24
C GLN A 312 -56.10 16.36 -60.31
N ALA A 313 -57.38 16.52 -60.66
CA ALA A 313 -58.32 15.43 -60.66
C ALA A 313 -58.11 14.57 -61.91
N SER A 314 -58.00 13.28 -61.78
CA SER A 314 -57.93 12.30 -62.91
C SER A 314 -59.29 12.05 -63.53
N GLN A 315 -60.39 12.36 -62.83
CA GLN A 315 -61.73 12.18 -63.30
C GLN A 315 -62.67 13.20 -62.64
N VAL A 316 -63.47 13.87 -63.41
CA VAL A 316 -64.50 14.82 -62.95
C VAL A 316 -65.87 14.27 -63.29
N VAL A 317 -66.70 13.98 -62.28
CA VAL A 317 -68.09 13.58 -62.44
C VAL A 317 -68.96 14.81 -62.19
N LEU A 318 -69.67 15.23 -63.21
CA LEU A 318 -70.72 16.31 -63.15
C LEU A 318 -72.04 15.65 -62.88
N GLU A 319 -72.63 15.94 -61.71
CA GLU A 319 -73.99 15.56 -61.39
C GLU A 319 -74.88 16.71 -61.82
N ASP A 320 -75.66 16.42 -62.89
CA ASP A 320 -76.68 17.37 -63.36
C ASP A 320 -77.89 17.33 -62.41
N LYS A 321 -78.22 18.53 -61.89
CA LYS A 321 -79.34 18.75 -61.01
C LYS A 321 -80.45 19.45 -61.74
#